data_2d60742de1dfe635e3c7e7bd3b9cb031
#
_entry.id   2d60742de1dfe635e3c7e7bd3b9cb031
#
_cell.length_a   1.000
_cell.length_b   1.000
_cell.length_c   1.000
_cell.angle_alpha   90.00
_cell.angle_beta   90.00
_cell.angle_gamma   90.00
#
_symmetry.space_group_name_H-M   'P 1'
#
loop_
_entity.id
_entity.type
_entity.pdbx_description
1 polymer ?
#
loop_
_entity_poly.entity_id
_entity_poly.type
_entity_poly.pdbx_seq_one_letter_code
_entity_poly.pdbx_strand_id
1 'polypeptide(L)'
;EHFKTYEFRYTQNDLLDLLEEHDFFVTLNDVLNNAVNMAEAGGISRSQIERVLLVGGTTLIPAVQRGIRGIFGREKVQCHKPFEAVAHGALAFSLGLNIVDFIQHSYAIRYLDSLTKEPRYKIIFKAGSEYPSEKPVTLTLSSSFRNQKAIELMMAEIEHKRMGRVSFDADGRFSAVDDSSDTVRLLNYSKNS
;
A
#
# COMPACT_ATOMS: atom_id res chain seq x y z
N GLU A 1 -51.29 -5.95 10.68
CA GLU A 1 -49.84 -6.04 10.94
C GLU A 1 -49.44 -4.83 11.76
N HIS A 2 -48.98 -5.06 13.00
CA HIS A 2 -48.49 -4.01 13.87
C HIS A 2 -47.00 -3.75 13.53
N PHE A 3 -46.69 -2.63 12.90
CA PHE A 3 -45.33 -2.18 12.76
C PHE A 3 -44.78 -1.77 14.12
N LYS A 4 -43.70 -2.42 14.57
CA LYS A 4 -42.94 -2.00 15.75
C LYS A 4 -41.92 -0.94 15.31
N THR A 5 -42.05 0.24 15.88
CA THR A 5 -41.07 1.31 15.68
C THR A 5 -40.01 1.19 16.78
N TYR A 6 -38.76 1.15 16.40
CA TYR A 6 -37.62 1.17 17.32
C TYR A 6 -36.91 2.51 17.18
N GLU A 7 -36.69 3.20 18.28
CA GLU A 7 -35.95 4.46 18.33
C GLU A 7 -34.55 4.19 18.89
N PHE A 8 -33.51 4.55 18.13
CA PHE A 8 -32.13 4.46 18.55
C PHE A 8 -31.56 5.85 18.67
N ARG A 9 -30.85 6.15 19.77
CA ARG A 9 -30.14 7.40 19.98
C ARG A 9 -28.65 7.09 19.99
N TYR A 10 -27.93 7.71 19.07
CA TYR A 10 -26.47 7.65 19.01
C TYR A 10 -25.89 9.03 19.24
N THR A 11 -24.91 9.12 20.12
CA THR A 11 -24.13 10.33 20.36
C THR A 11 -22.78 10.24 19.66
N GLN A 12 -22.06 11.36 19.60
CA GLN A 12 -20.69 11.36 19.08
C GLN A 12 -19.75 10.49 19.93
N ASN A 13 -19.98 10.42 21.25
CA ASN A 13 -19.18 9.58 22.14
C ASN A 13 -19.42 8.11 21.88
N ASP A 14 -20.68 7.68 21.70
CA ASP A 14 -21.01 6.29 21.37
C ASP A 14 -20.30 5.84 20.07
N LEU A 15 -20.18 6.73 19.08
CA LEU A 15 -19.42 6.45 17.87
C LEU A 15 -17.93 6.30 18.15
N LEU A 16 -17.36 7.15 19.00
CA LEU A 16 -15.94 7.09 19.33
C LEU A 16 -15.61 5.82 20.11
N ASP A 17 -16.44 5.48 21.10
CA ASP A 17 -16.31 4.27 21.91
C ASP A 17 -16.37 3.02 21.01
N LEU A 18 -17.30 2.98 20.05
CA LEU A 18 -17.40 1.90 19.07
C LEU A 18 -16.15 1.79 18.19
N LEU A 19 -15.60 2.92 17.74
CA LEU A 19 -14.39 2.93 16.90
C LEU A 19 -13.15 2.47 17.70
N GLU A 20 -13.09 2.82 18.99
CA GLU A 20 -12.02 2.37 19.90
C GLU A 20 -12.15 0.87 20.22
N GLU A 21 -13.36 0.38 20.51
CA GLU A 21 -13.63 -1.04 20.77
C GLU A 21 -13.22 -1.94 19.59
N HIS A 22 -13.32 -1.43 18.37
CA HIS A 22 -12.93 -2.15 17.16
C HIS A 22 -11.53 -1.82 16.64
N ASP A 23 -10.63 -1.30 17.47
CA ASP A 23 -9.23 -1.00 17.14
C ASP A 23 -9.04 -0.11 15.92
N PHE A 24 -10.05 0.70 15.57
CA PHE A 24 -10.02 1.53 14.37
C PHE A 24 -8.83 2.50 14.35
N PHE A 25 -8.56 3.18 15.46
CA PHE A 25 -7.47 4.16 15.53
C PHE A 25 -6.10 3.48 15.55
N VAL A 26 -5.99 2.28 16.13
CA VAL A 26 -4.77 1.47 16.09
C VAL A 26 -4.48 1.08 14.64
N THR A 27 -5.45 0.50 13.95
CA THR A 27 -5.34 0.12 12.54
C THR A 27 -4.99 1.31 11.65
N LEU A 28 -5.63 2.47 11.86
CA LEU A 28 -5.34 3.69 11.11
C LEU A 28 -3.89 4.14 11.30
N ASN A 29 -3.39 4.14 12.55
CA ASN A 29 -2.01 4.50 12.86
C ASN A 29 -1.02 3.53 12.23
N ASP A 30 -1.29 2.23 12.26
CA ASP A 30 -0.43 1.21 11.67
C ASP A 30 -0.31 1.39 10.15
N VAL A 31 -1.44 1.63 9.47
CA VAL A 31 -1.44 1.89 8.02
C VAL A 31 -0.65 3.16 7.69
N LEU A 32 -0.84 4.24 8.45
CA LEU A 32 -0.11 5.50 8.25
C LEU A 32 1.39 5.33 8.50
N ASN A 33 1.79 4.65 9.56
CA ASN A 33 3.18 4.40 9.87
C ASN A 33 3.84 3.52 8.80
N ASN A 34 3.16 2.48 8.33
CA ASN A 34 3.65 1.63 7.25
C ASN A 34 3.88 2.45 5.97
N ALA A 35 2.95 3.31 5.60
CA ALA A 35 3.11 4.18 4.42
C ALA A 35 4.30 5.13 4.56
N VAL A 36 4.48 5.74 5.73
CA VAL A 36 5.63 6.62 6.01
C VAL A 36 6.94 5.83 5.98
N ASN A 37 7.00 4.67 6.61
CA ASN A 37 8.19 3.80 6.61
C ASN A 37 8.58 3.35 5.19
N MET A 38 7.60 3.05 4.34
CA MET A 38 7.84 2.73 2.93
C MET A 38 8.43 3.92 2.18
N ALA A 39 7.93 5.13 2.42
CA ALA A 39 8.47 6.36 1.83
C ALA A 39 9.91 6.62 2.30
N GLU A 40 10.19 6.44 3.59
CA GLU A 40 11.54 6.59 4.16
C GLU A 40 12.52 5.56 3.59
N ALA A 41 12.09 4.33 3.39
CA ALA A 41 12.89 3.31 2.71
C ALA A 41 13.17 3.66 1.24
N GLY A 42 12.28 4.43 0.60
CA GLY A 42 12.47 5.02 -0.73
C GLY A 42 13.32 6.29 -0.75
N GLY A 43 13.81 6.75 0.42
CA GLY A 43 14.64 7.96 0.54
C GLY A 43 13.86 9.25 0.78
N ILE A 44 12.55 9.18 1.00
CA ILE A 44 11.69 10.34 1.30
C ILE A 44 11.48 10.41 2.81
N SER A 45 12.12 11.37 3.46
CA SER A 45 11.93 11.56 4.90
C SER A 45 10.54 12.12 5.22
N ARG A 46 10.06 11.84 6.43
CA ARG A 46 8.77 12.36 6.92
C ARG A 46 8.67 13.88 6.88
N SER A 47 9.79 14.59 7.05
CA SER A 47 9.86 16.06 6.98
C SER A 47 9.58 16.59 5.56
N GLN A 48 9.89 15.81 4.53
CA GLN A 48 9.67 16.15 3.12
C GLN A 48 8.21 15.96 2.68
N ILE A 49 7.35 15.32 3.50
CA ILE A 49 5.91 15.29 3.25
C ILE A 49 5.36 16.70 3.41
N GLU A 50 4.99 17.31 2.31
CA GLU A 50 4.50 18.68 2.29
C GLU A 50 3.01 18.78 2.61
N ARG A 51 2.22 17.82 2.13
CA ARG A 51 0.76 17.81 2.25
C ARG A 51 0.20 16.43 2.50
N VAL A 52 -0.84 16.39 3.33
CA VAL A 52 -1.66 15.22 3.61
C VAL A 52 -3.10 15.56 3.25
N LEU A 53 -3.62 14.89 2.23
CA LEU A 53 -4.97 15.14 1.74
C LEU A 53 -5.93 14.11 2.35
N LEU A 54 -6.95 14.60 3.03
CA LEU A 54 -8.01 13.77 3.60
C LEU A 54 -9.15 13.63 2.59
N VAL A 55 -9.42 12.39 2.16
CA VAL A 55 -10.42 12.05 1.14
C VAL A 55 -11.38 11.01 1.70
N GLY A 56 -12.65 11.08 1.30
CA GLY A 56 -13.69 10.15 1.73
C GLY A 56 -14.39 10.56 3.02
N GLY A 57 -15.57 9.98 3.27
CA GLY A 57 -16.46 10.38 4.36
C GLY A 57 -15.90 10.17 5.76
N THR A 58 -15.17 9.08 5.99
CA THR A 58 -14.56 8.76 7.29
C THR A 58 -13.61 9.86 7.77
N THR A 59 -12.97 10.59 6.84
CA THR A 59 -12.08 11.70 7.18
C THR A 59 -12.80 12.93 7.76
N LEU A 60 -14.13 12.96 7.71
CA LEU A 60 -14.93 13.99 8.36
C LEU A 60 -15.10 13.75 9.87
N ILE A 61 -14.76 12.57 10.37
CA ILE A 61 -14.79 12.27 11.80
C ILE A 61 -13.74 13.16 12.49
N PRO A 62 -14.16 14.02 13.46
CA PRO A 62 -13.21 14.99 14.06
C PRO A 62 -12.02 14.33 14.76
N ALA A 63 -12.22 13.13 15.34
CA ALA A 63 -11.15 12.37 15.99
C ALA A 63 -10.08 11.90 14.99
N VAL A 64 -10.50 11.45 13.78
CA VAL A 64 -9.59 11.08 12.68
C VAL A 64 -8.75 12.28 12.26
N GLN A 65 -9.39 13.44 12.03
CA GLN A 65 -8.67 14.65 11.67
C GLN A 65 -7.68 15.10 12.74
N ARG A 66 -8.08 15.03 14.01
CA ARG A 66 -7.18 15.37 15.14
C ARG A 66 -5.97 14.44 15.18
N GLY A 67 -6.20 13.14 15.06
CA GLY A 67 -5.12 12.13 15.06
C GLY A 67 -4.11 12.40 13.94
N ILE A 68 -4.58 12.55 12.70
CA ILE A 68 -3.71 12.79 11.54
C ILE A 68 -2.97 14.12 11.66
N ARG A 69 -3.64 15.17 12.14
CA ARG A 69 -2.98 16.48 12.42
C ARG A 69 -1.93 16.41 13.51
N GLY A 70 -2.13 15.54 14.52
CA GLY A 70 -1.12 15.27 15.55
C GLY A 70 0.13 14.61 15.01
N ILE A 71 -0.03 13.76 13.99
CA ILE A 71 1.07 13.01 13.35
C ILE A 71 1.88 13.90 12.39
N PHE A 72 1.21 14.66 11.51
CA PHE A 72 1.86 15.37 10.39
C PHE A 72 1.97 16.88 10.55
N GLY A 73 1.32 17.44 11.57
CA GLY A 73 1.18 18.88 11.73
C GLY A 73 -0.10 19.42 11.09
N ARG A 74 -0.68 20.41 11.76
CA ARG A 74 -1.99 20.99 11.36
C ARG A 74 -1.92 21.67 10.01
N GLU A 75 -0.81 22.29 9.70
CA GLU A 75 -0.53 23.07 8.50
C GLU A 75 -0.43 22.21 7.24
N LYS A 76 0.02 20.95 7.40
CA LYS A 76 0.16 20.01 6.28
C LYS A 76 -1.13 19.27 5.93
N VAL A 77 -2.08 19.15 6.88
CA VAL A 77 -3.28 18.34 6.72
C VAL A 77 -4.42 19.16 6.13
N GLN A 78 -4.87 18.78 4.95
CA GLN A 78 -5.95 19.42 4.21
C GLN A 78 -7.15 18.49 4.09
N CYS A 79 -8.35 19.00 4.42
CA CYS A 79 -9.62 18.31 4.28
C CYS A 79 -10.59 19.23 3.54
N HIS A 80 -10.44 19.33 2.22
CA HIS A 80 -11.32 20.16 1.39
C HIS A 80 -12.19 19.25 0.55
N LYS A 81 -13.53 19.37 0.74
CA LYS A 81 -14.55 18.62 -0.03
C LYS A 81 -14.23 17.10 -0.18
N PRO A 82 -14.04 16.38 0.92
CA PRO A 82 -13.54 15.00 0.87
C PRO A 82 -14.44 14.03 0.11
N PHE A 83 -15.76 14.28 0.05
CA PHE A 83 -16.69 13.48 -0.76
C PHE A 83 -16.56 13.73 -2.26
N GLU A 84 -16.24 14.97 -2.65
CA GLU A 84 -16.18 15.38 -4.04
C GLU A 84 -14.78 15.19 -4.65
N ALA A 85 -13.77 14.90 -3.83
CA ALA A 85 -12.37 14.86 -4.23
C ALA A 85 -12.13 13.87 -5.40
N VAL A 86 -12.77 12.70 -5.36
CA VAL A 86 -12.67 11.69 -6.44
C VAL A 86 -13.27 12.22 -7.74
N ALA A 87 -14.45 12.86 -7.69
CA ALA A 87 -15.09 13.41 -8.86
C ALA A 87 -14.28 14.58 -9.46
N HIS A 88 -13.72 15.45 -8.62
CA HIS A 88 -12.81 16.51 -9.05
C HIS A 88 -11.53 15.94 -9.69
N GLY A 89 -10.97 14.89 -9.11
CA GLY A 89 -9.82 14.19 -9.68
C GLY A 89 -10.12 13.58 -11.04
N ALA A 90 -11.25 12.91 -11.19
CA ALA A 90 -11.70 12.34 -12.47
C ALA A 90 -11.90 13.41 -13.54
N LEU A 91 -12.49 14.57 -13.16
CA LEU A 91 -12.64 15.71 -14.07
C LEU A 91 -11.26 16.27 -14.48
N ALA A 92 -10.36 16.46 -13.54
CA ALA A 92 -9.00 16.94 -13.81
C ALA A 92 -8.25 16.00 -14.78
N PHE A 93 -8.40 14.69 -14.59
CA PHE A 93 -7.84 13.67 -15.48
C PHE A 93 -8.45 13.77 -16.90
N SER A 94 -9.76 13.94 -17.02
CA SER A 94 -10.44 14.07 -18.32
C SER A 94 -10.03 15.34 -19.10
N LEU A 95 -9.55 16.36 -18.40
CA LEU A 95 -9.00 17.59 -18.99
C LEU A 95 -7.53 17.45 -19.44
N GLY A 96 -6.97 16.25 -19.39
CA GLY A 96 -5.62 15.97 -19.90
C GLY A 96 -4.49 16.31 -18.94
N LEU A 97 -4.77 16.43 -17.63
CA LEU A 97 -3.68 16.52 -16.65
C LEU A 97 -2.92 15.19 -16.60
N ASN A 98 -1.62 15.28 -16.78
CA ASN A 98 -0.75 14.12 -16.65
C ASN A 98 -0.73 13.66 -15.19
N ILE A 99 -1.13 12.40 -14.98
CA ILE A 99 -1.01 11.75 -13.69
C ILE A 99 0.22 10.85 -13.77
N VAL A 100 1.16 11.08 -12.86
CA VAL A 100 2.26 10.16 -12.60
C VAL A 100 1.81 9.24 -11.48
N ASP A 101 1.75 7.95 -11.76
CA ASP A 101 1.43 6.91 -10.79
C ASP A 101 2.68 6.12 -10.45
N PHE A 102 2.63 5.35 -9.38
CA PHE A 102 3.77 4.56 -8.91
C PHE A 102 3.36 3.10 -8.77
N ILE A 103 4.25 2.22 -9.20
CA ILE A 103 4.06 0.78 -9.06
C ILE A 103 4.14 0.40 -7.57
N GLN A 104 3.08 -0.20 -7.03
CA GLN A 104 2.99 -0.54 -5.61
C GLN A 104 3.82 -1.76 -5.22
N HIS A 105 3.93 -2.75 -6.12
CA HIS A 105 4.66 -3.99 -5.91
C HIS A 105 5.81 -4.12 -6.89
N SER A 106 6.84 -4.88 -6.54
CA SER A 106 7.89 -5.20 -7.50
C SER A 106 7.42 -6.29 -8.45
N TYR A 107 7.75 -6.15 -9.75
CA TYR A 107 7.45 -7.17 -10.76
C TYR A 107 8.74 -7.80 -11.25
N ALA A 108 8.73 -9.13 -11.35
CA ALA A 108 9.89 -9.92 -11.71
C ALA A 108 9.56 -10.97 -12.76
N ILE A 109 10.59 -11.42 -13.48
CA ILE A 109 10.52 -12.62 -14.32
C ILE A 109 11.24 -13.75 -13.58
N ARG A 110 10.58 -14.90 -13.49
CA ARG A 110 11.17 -16.14 -13.00
C ARG A 110 12.01 -16.77 -14.12
N TYR A 111 13.22 -17.14 -13.80
CA TYR A 111 14.13 -17.83 -14.69
C TYR A 111 14.86 -18.96 -13.94
N LEU A 112 15.43 -19.91 -14.67
CA LEU A 112 16.27 -20.94 -14.09
C LEU A 112 17.72 -20.47 -14.13
N ASP A 113 18.40 -20.52 -12.99
CA ASP A 113 19.81 -20.26 -12.91
C ASP A 113 20.57 -21.31 -13.72
N SER A 114 21.51 -20.88 -14.56
CA SER A 114 22.23 -21.77 -15.49
C SER A 114 23.10 -22.81 -14.79
N LEU A 115 23.62 -22.49 -13.60
CA LEU A 115 24.52 -23.32 -12.83
C LEU A 115 23.77 -24.24 -11.83
N THR A 116 22.91 -23.63 -11.00
CA THR A 116 22.21 -24.37 -9.93
C THR A 116 20.92 -25.06 -10.41
N LYS A 117 20.40 -24.64 -11.57
CA LYS A 117 19.07 -25.07 -12.09
C LYS A 117 17.91 -24.73 -11.15
N GLU A 118 18.13 -23.88 -10.19
CA GLU A 118 17.11 -23.40 -9.27
C GLU A 118 16.34 -22.23 -9.87
N PRO A 119 15.04 -22.10 -9.55
CA PRO A 119 14.25 -20.95 -9.97
C PRO A 119 14.72 -19.68 -9.22
N ARG A 120 15.01 -18.63 -9.98
CA ARG A 120 15.36 -17.30 -9.47
C ARG A 120 14.45 -16.24 -10.06
N TYR A 121 14.40 -15.08 -9.44
CA TYR A 121 13.57 -13.96 -9.86
C TYR A 121 14.46 -12.77 -10.21
N LYS A 122 14.28 -12.24 -11.41
CA LYS A 122 14.92 -10.98 -11.86
C LYS A 122 13.87 -9.89 -11.82
N ILE A 123 14.01 -8.94 -10.90
CA ILE A 123 13.13 -7.78 -10.81
C ILE A 123 13.31 -6.94 -12.08
N ILE A 124 12.18 -6.61 -12.73
CA ILE A 124 12.10 -5.76 -13.92
C ILE A 124 11.56 -4.37 -13.57
N PHE A 125 10.59 -4.31 -12.66
CA PHE A 125 10.08 -3.07 -12.11
C PHE A 125 10.11 -3.15 -10.59
N LYS A 126 10.67 -2.14 -9.95
CA LYS A 126 10.69 -2.04 -8.48
C LYS A 126 9.43 -1.32 -7.99
N ALA A 127 8.94 -1.70 -6.81
CA ALA A 127 7.97 -0.91 -6.09
C ALA A 127 8.46 0.54 -5.93
N GLY A 128 7.56 1.52 -6.11
CA GLY A 128 7.89 2.94 -6.10
C GLY A 128 8.44 3.49 -7.42
N SER A 129 8.58 2.67 -8.49
CA SER A 129 8.92 3.18 -9.82
C SER A 129 7.72 3.89 -10.44
N GLU A 130 7.99 4.97 -11.19
CA GLU A 130 6.97 5.73 -11.91
C GLU A 130 6.31 4.89 -13.02
N TYR A 131 5.00 5.10 -13.18
CA TYR A 131 4.20 4.47 -14.22
C TYR A 131 3.32 5.53 -14.93
N PRO A 132 3.29 5.53 -16.27
CA PRO A 132 4.06 4.69 -17.19
C PRO A 132 5.55 4.99 -17.17
N SER A 133 6.40 3.98 -17.40
CA SER A 133 7.85 4.18 -17.48
C SER A 133 8.23 4.95 -18.75
N GLU A 134 9.16 5.89 -18.65
CA GLU A 134 9.65 6.65 -19.81
C GLU A 134 10.35 5.76 -20.84
N LYS A 135 11.00 4.71 -20.41
CA LYS A 135 11.79 3.82 -21.27
C LYS A 135 11.35 2.37 -21.12
N PRO A 136 11.30 1.61 -22.23
CA PRO A 136 11.02 0.18 -22.14
C PRO A 136 12.16 -0.56 -21.46
N VAL A 137 11.83 -1.57 -20.64
CA VAL A 137 12.80 -2.47 -20.05
C VAL A 137 13.12 -3.57 -21.04
N THR A 138 14.41 -3.70 -21.41
CA THR A 138 14.89 -4.74 -22.33
C THR A 138 15.53 -5.87 -21.54
N LEU A 139 15.08 -7.09 -21.80
CA LEU A 139 15.62 -8.31 -21.20
C LEU A 139 16.16 -9.22 -22.30
N THR A 140 17.38 -9.72 -22.12
CA THR A 140 17.93 -10.78 -22.94
C THR A 140 17.75 -12.11 -22.23
N LEU A 141 17.03 -13.01 -22.86
CA LEU A 141 16.77 -14.35 -22.37
C LEU A 141 17.40 -15.37 -23.31
N SER A 142 17.93 -16.45 -22.75
CA SER A 142 18.46 -17.57 -23.50
C SER A 142 17.60 -18.81 -23.29
N SER A 143 17.54 -19.69 -24.27
CA SER A 143 16.85 -20.97 -24.15
C SER A 143 17.49 -21.83 -23.05
N SER A 144 16.67 -22.52 -22.28
CA SER A 144 17.14 -23.41 -21.19
C SER A 144 17.72 -24.73 -21.74
N PHE A 145 17.38 -25.11 -22.96
CA PHE A 145 17.87 -26.34 -23.63
C PHE A 145 17.91 -26.18 -25.14
N ARG A 146 18.68 -27.04 -25.81
CA ARG A 146 18.80 -27.05 -27.26
C ARG A 146 17.47 -27.36 -27.94
N ASN A 147 17.17 -26.65 -29.04
CA ASN A 147 15.93 -26.82 -29.84
C ASN A 147 14.65 -26.46 -29.08
N GLN A 148 14.69 -25.64 -28.09
CA GLN A 148 13.50 -25.10 -27.44
C GLN A 148 12.66 -24.29 -28.43
N LYS A 149 11.43 -24.71 -28.68
CA LYS A 149 10.52 -24.09 -29.67
C LYS A 149 9.78 -22.87 -29.13
N ALA A 150 9.66 -22.72 -27.81
CA ALA A 150 8.98 -21.62 -27.15
C ALA A 150 9.68 -21.28 -25.83
N ILE A 151 9.67 -20.02 -25.48
CA ILE A 151 10.12 -19.53 -24.17
C ILE A 151 8.87 -19.15 -23.39
N GLU A 152 8.64 -19.82 -22.29
CA GLU A 152 7.56 -19.48 -21.35
C GLU A 152 8.08 -18.45 -20.37
N LEU A 153 7.44 -17.28 -20.34
CA LEU A 153 7.77 -16.20 -19.43
C LEU A 153 6.84 -16.26 -18.22
N MET A 154 7.37 -16.67 -17.08
CA MET A 154 6.64 -16.61 -15.82
C MET A 154 6.87 -15.26 -15.15
N MET A 155 5.80 -14.48 -15.06
CA MET A 155 5.80 -13.20 -14.33
C MET A 155 5.40 -13.39 -12.88
N ALA A 156 6.09 -12.72 -11.99
CA ALA A 156 5.83 -12.71 -10.56
C ALA A 156 5.64 -11.29 -10.05
N GLU A 157 4.72 -11.14 -9.13
CA GLU A 157 4.54 -9.97 -8.28
C GLU A 157 5.19 -10.26 -6.94
N ILE A 158 6.05 -9.35 -6.47
CA ILE A 158 6.75 -9.47 -5.21
C ILE A 158 6.24 -8.37 -4.29
N GLU A 159 5.52 -8.77 -3.27
CA GLU A 159 5.05 -7.89 -2.20
C GLU A 159 6.05 -7.93 -1.04
N HIS A 160 6.64 -6.78 -0.73
CA HIS A 160 7.52 -6.64 0.42
C HIS A 160 6.67 -6.28 1.65
N LYS A 161 6.31 -7.28 2.44
CA LYS A 161 5.64 -7.05 3.73
C LYS A 161 6.69 -6.75 4.80
N ARG A 162 6.81 -5.50 5.19
CA ARG A 162 7.48 -5.12 6.42
C ARG A 162 6.46 -5.11 7.55
N MET A 163 6.31 -6.22 8.24
CA MET A 163 5.60 -6.27 9.50
C MET A 163 6.60 -6.01 10.63
N GLY A 164 6.72 -4.75 11.04
CA GLY A 164 7.35 -4.44 12.31
C GLY A 164 6.40 -4.82 13.44
N ARG A 165 6.61 -5.97 14.10
CA ARG A 165 5.95 -6.23 15.39
C ARG A 165 6.72 -5.50 16.48
N VAL A 166 6.03 -4.58 17.13
CA VAL A 166 6.51 -3.95 18.34
C VAL A 166 6.07 -4.83 19.52
N SER A 167 7.02 -5.36 20.25
CA SER A 167 6.76 -6.04 21.52
C SER A 167 7.42 -5.28 22.66
N PHE A 168 6.71 -5.22 23.79
CA PHE A 168 7.27 -4.74 25.05
C PHE A 168 7.56 -5.94 25.92
N ASP A 169 8.77 -6.00 26.50
CA ASP A 169 9.09 -6.99 27.49
C ASP A 169 8.43 -6.66 28.85
N ALA A 170 8.55 -7.58 29.82
CA ALA A 170 7.98 -7.40 31.15
C ALA A 170 8.52 -6.17 31.90
N ASP A 171 9.68 -5.64 31.47
CA ASP A 171 10.32 -4.43 32.02
C ASP A 171 9.95 -3.15 31.24
N GLY A 172 9.02 -3.25 30.26
CA GLY A 172 8.59 -2.12 29.44
C GLY A 172 9.61 -1.66 28.40
N ARG A 173 10.62 -2.48 28.10
CA ARG A 173 11.60 -2.16 27.06
C ARG A 173 11.04 -2.51 25.69
N PHE A 174 11.24 -1.57 24.79
CA PHE A 174 10.87 -1.69 23.39
C PHE A 174 11.80 -2.66 22.65
N SER A 175 11.22 -3.66 21.97
CA SER A 175 11.91 -4.45 20.97
C SER A 175 11.13 -4.43 19.67
N ALA A 176 11.78 -4.02 18.58
CA ALA A 176 11.22 -4.13 17.23
C ALA A 176 11.75 -5.42 16.60
N VAL A 177 10.85 -6.35 16.29
CA VAL A 177 11.18 -7.51 15.47
C VAL A 177 10.79 -7.16 14.03
N ASP A 178 11.81 -7.04 13.18
CA ASP A 178 11.63 -6.84 11.75
C ASP A 178 11.33 -8.20 11.09
N ASP A 179 10.06 -8.50 10.92
CA ASP A 179 9.60 -9.72 10.26
C ASP A 179 9.34 -9.39 8.78
N SER A 180 10.42 -9.13 8.04
CA SER A 180 10.33 -8.85 6.60
C SER A 180 10.18 -10.17 5.84
N SER A 181 8.97 -10.48 5.42
CA SER A 181 8.70 -11.60 4.52
C SER A 181 8.28 -11.09 3.15
N ASP A 182 9.05 -11.47 2.13
CA ASP A 182 8.65 -11.24 0.74
C ASP A 182 7.64 -12.31 0.33
N THR A 183 6.46 -11.89 -0.10
CA THR A 183 5.48 -12.79 -0.68
C THR A 183 5.58 -12.74 -2.20
N VAL A 184 5.85 -13.88 -2.84
CA VAL A 184 5.97 -14.00 -4.29
C VAL A 184 4.69 -14.63 -4.84
N ARG A 185 3.99 -13.91 -5.71
CA ARG A 185 2.79 -14.38 -6.41
C ARG A 185 3.08 -14.50 -7.91
N LEU A 186 2.91 -15.69 -8.48
CA LEU A 186 2.98 -15.89 -9.93
C LEU A 186 1.68 -15.36 -10.58
N LEU A 187 1.82 -14.49 -11.59
CA LEU A 187 0.68 -13.82 -12.23
C LEU A 187 0.05 -14.62 -13.36
N ASN A 188 0.85 -15.39 -14.09
CA ASN A 188 0.42 -16.16 -15.25
C ASN A 188 0.52 -17.68 -15.06
N TYR A 189 0.50 -18.15 -13.81
CA TYR A 189 0.45 -19.57 -13.49
C TYR A 189 -0.99 -19.98 -13.17
N SER A 190 -1.63 -20.72 -14.09
CA SER A 190 -2.92 -21.37 -13.84
C SER A 190 -2.66 -22.74 -13.20
N LYS A 191 -3.17 -22.94 -11.99
CA LYS A 191 -3.18 -24.26 -11.30
C LYS A 191 -4.32 -25.14 -11.86
N ASN A 192 -4.44 -25.28 -13.16
CA ASN A 192 -5.41 -26.17 -13.77
C ASN A 192 -4.69 -27.20 -14.63
N SER A 193 -4.45 -28.33 -14.03
CA SER A 193 -4.43 -29.67 -14.67
C SER A 193 -4.49 -30.73 -13.57
#